data_eb937312ac1ef086b53be82cba51daf6
#
_entry.id   eb937312ac1ef086b53be82cba51daf6
#
_cell.length_a   1.000
_cell.length_b   1.000
_cell.length_c   1.000
_cell.angle_alpha   90.00
_cell.angle_beta   90.00
_cell.angle_gamma   90.00
#
_symmetry.space_group_name_H-M   'P 1'
#
loop_
_entity.id
_entity.type
_entity.pdbx_description
1 polymer ?
#
loop_
_entity_poly.entity_id
_entity_poly.type
_entity_poly.pdbx_seq_one_letter_code
_entity_poly.pdbx_strand_id
1 'polypeptide(L)'
;MRQYDGIRRTARGICLALGLLTGGTPALAAQCGDTAAGFDRWKADFARQAAAEGVGRQGIAALRDARYSHRTIAADRNQKSFRYSLEKFMEIRGASFIAAKGRERRARDAAFYDSLERNFGVPAGILIAIHGMETGFGRFMGDTPVVSAIVTLTYDCRRSDFFRPHAIGALRLVDRGAITRSTRGARHGELGHTQFLPGNALRYGVDGDGDGRVDLYDLTDAMASTANFLRQKGWQQGKGYAQGQPNFAVIEQWNAATVYQKAIAIIAARIDG
;
A
#
# COMPACT_ATOMS: atom_id res chain seq x y z
N MET A 1 21.02 -62.08 53.19
CA MET A 1 20.84 -61.63 54.59
C MET A 1 20.14 -60.31 54.53
N ARG A 2 18.86 -60.26 54.81
CA ARG A 2 18.16 -59.63 55.95
C ARG A 2 18.55 -58.14 56.11
N GLN A 3 17.73 -57.14 56.24
CA GLN A 3 16.30 -57.07 56.71
C GLN A 3 15.82 -55.63 56.56
N TYR A 4 14.52 -55.44 56.31
CA TYR A 4 13.51 -54.60 56.97
C TYR A 4 13.85 -53.11 57.26
N ASP A 5 13.07 -52.21 57.13
CA ASP A 5 11.67 -51.78 57.10
C ASP A 5 11.64 -50.28 57.36
N GLY A 6 10.69 -49.57 56.83
CA GLY A 6 10.50 -48.18 57.22
C GLY A 6 9.49 -47.40 56.39
N ILE A 7 8.20 -47.78 56.48
CA ILE A 7 7.07 -47.00 55.89
C ILE A 7 6.93 -45.69 56.65
N ARG A 8 7.10 -44.56 55.95
CA ARG A 8 6.53 -43.24 56.40
C ARG A 8 5.62 -42.70 55.32
N ARG A 9 4.30 -42.75 55.58
CA ARG A 9 3.24 -42.03 54.85
C ARG A 9 3.37 -40.53 55.14
N THR A 10 3.62 -39.75 54.09
CA THR A 10 3.41 -38.31 54.08
C THR A 10 2.27 -37.96 53.16
N ALA A 11 1.21 -37.44 53.74
CA ALA A 11 0.03 -36.93 53.06
C ALA A 11 0.43 -35.77 52.15
N ARG A 12 0.25 -35.90 50.82
CA ARG A 12 0.37 -34.78 49.89
C ARG A 12 -0.98 -34.11 49.77
N GLY A 13 -1.06 -32.89 50.31
CA GLY A 13 -2.16 -31.99 50.09
C GLY A 13 -2.24 -31.61 48.60
N ILE A 14 -3.35 -31.89 47.97
CA ILE A 14 -3.67 -31.44 46.60
C ILE A 14 -4.17 -30.01 46.73
N CYS A 15 -3.35 -29.02 46.40
CA CYS A 15 -3.82 -27.65 46.11
C CYS A 15 -4.45 -27.64 44.75
N LEU A 16 -5.80 -27.62 44.67
CA LEU A 16 -6.53 -27.29 43.44
C LEU A 16 -6.30 -25.79 43.14
N ALA A 17 -5.42 -25.47 42.20
CA ALA A 17 -5.36 -24.15 41.60
C ALA A 17 -6.53 -24.02 40.62
N LEU A 18 -7.57 -23.27 41.02
CA LEU A 18 -8.61 -22.82 40.08
C LEU A 18 -8.00 -21.80 39.15
N GLY A 19 -7.57 -22.24 37.96
CA GLY A 19 -7.21 -21.36 36.86
C GLY A 19 -8.47 -20.66 36.32
N LEU A 20 -8.60 -19.37 36.58
CA LEU A 20 -9.56 -18.50 35.94
C LEU A 20 -9.19 -18.42 34.43
N LEU A 21 -9.81 -19.26 33.61
CA LEU A 21 -9.83 -19.11 32.16
C LEU A 21 -10.67 -17.85 31.86
N THR A 22 -10.00 -16.71 31.71
CA THR A 22 -10.61 -15.54 31.08
C THR A 22 -10.84 -15.87 29.60
N GLY A 23 -12.00 -16.45 29.31
CA GLY A 23 -12.47 -16.65 27.95
C GLY A 23 -12.67 -15.31 27.28
N GLY A 24 -11.63 -14.82 26.60
CA GLY A 24 -11.75 -13.73 25.66
C GLY A 24 -12.72 -14.19 24.55
N THR A 25 -13.91 -13.61 24.52
CA THR A 25 -14.81 -13.78 23.36
C THR A 25 -14.07 -13.40 22.10
N PRO A 26 -14.01 -14.26 21.08
CA PRO A 26 -13.42 -13.88 19.80
C PRO A 26 -14.11 -12.61 19.31
N ALA A 27 -13.35 -11.56 19.06
CA ALA A 27 -13.90 -10.35 18.47
C ALA A 27 -14.47 -10.73 17.11
N LEU A 28 -15.80 -10.70 17.00
CA LEU A 28 -16.48 -10.91 15.72
C LEU A 28 -15.90 -9.93 14.71
N ALA A 29 -15.57 -10.43 13.52
CA ALA A 29 -15.07 -9.58 12.43
C ALA A 29 -16.11 -8.47 12.16
N ALA A 30 -15.62 -7.23 11.96
CA ALA A 30 -16.49 -6.11 11.62
C ALA A 30 -17.20 -6.44 10.30
N GLN A 31 -18.53 -6.54 10.34
CA GLN A 31 -19.31 -6.96 9.19
C GLN A 31 -19.35 -5.86 8.13
N CYS A 32 -18.85 -6.16 6.91
CA CYS A 32 -18.88 -5.24 5.79
C CYS A 32 -20.32 -4.82 5.40
N GLY A 33 -20.46 -3.79 4.59
CA GLY A 33 -21.76 -3.29 4.13
C GLY A 33 -21.69 -2.63 2.76
N ASP A 34 -22.83 -2.45 2.13
CA ASP A 34 -22.96 -1.96 0.76
C ASP A 34 -23.44 -0.49 0.68
N THR A 35 -23.85 0.08 1.82
CA THR A 35 -24.39 1.44 1.93
C THR A 35 -23.76 2.20 3.09
N ALA A 36 -23.88 3.54 3.09
CA ALA A 36 -23.36 4.37 4.16
C ALA A 36 -23.98 4.11 5.54
N ALA A 37 -25.18 3.52 5.62
CA ALA A 37 -25.96 3.41 6.86
C ALA A 37 -25.26 2.62 7.99
N GLY A 38 -24.50 1.59 7.65
CA GLY A 38 -23.75 0.76 8.63
C GLY A 38 -22.32 1.26 8.94
N PHE A 39 -21.85 2.29 8.25
CA PHE A 39 -20.45 2.67 8.27
C PHE A 39 -19.92 3.08 9.65
N ASP A 40 -20.68 3.88 10.39
CA ASP A 40 -20.24 4.36 11.71
C ASP A 40 -20.20 3.23 12.74
N ARG A 41 -21.17 2.30 12.70
CA ARG A 41 -21.16 1.12 13.55
C ARG A 41 -19.96 0.23 13.20
N TRP A 42 -19.73 -0.01 11.91
CA TRP A 42 -18.59 -0.79 11.44
C TRP A 42 -17.25 -0.17 11.88
N LYS A 43 -17.10 1.17 11.78
CA LYS A 43 -15.87 1.85 12.26
C LYS A 43 -15.61 1.56 13.74
N ALA A 44 -16.64 1.56 14.58
CA ALA A 44 -16.48 1.27 16.01
C ALA A 44 -15.98 -0.19 16.24
N ASP A 45 -16.48 -1.15 15.46
CA ASP A 45 -16.04 -2.53 15.51
C ASP A 45 -14.63 -2.70 14.94
N PHE A 46 -14.35 -2.07 13.80
CA PHE A 46 -13.05 -2.10 13.16
C PHE A 46 -11.97 -1.42 14.01
N ALA A 47 -12.32 -0.37 14.78
CA ALA A 47 -11.38 0.29 15.71
C ALA A 47 -10.82 -0.67 16.76
N ARG A 48 -11.65 -1.60 17.28
CA ARG A 48 -11.18 -2.62 18.23
C ARG A 48 -10.19 -3.58 17.59
N GLN A 49 -10.46 -4.01 16.35
CA GLN A 49 -9.57 -4.88 15.59
C GLN A 49 -8.26 -4.16 15.24
N ALA A 50 -8.34 -2.94 14.75
CA ALA A 50 -7.17 -2.12 14.41
C ALA A 50 -6.26 -1.88 15.62
N ALA A 51 -6.85 -1.60 16.80
CA ALA A 51 -6.10 -1.45 18.04
C ALA A 51 -5.40 -2.76 18.45
N ALA A 52 -6.06 -3.91 18.31
CA ALA A 52 -5.46 -5.23 18.57
C ALA A 52 -4.30 -5.53 17.59
N GLU A 53 -4.33 -4.96 16.38
CA GLU A 53 -3.25 -5.04 15.39
C GLU A 53 -2.19 -3.95 15.56
N GLY A 54 -2.20 -3.21 16.67
CA GLY A 54 -1.16 -2.23 17.02
C GLY A 54 -1.32 -0.86 16.36
N VAL A 55 -2.54 -0.50 15.94
CA VAL A 55 -2.85 0.90 15.57
C VAL A 55 -2.97 1.73 16.85
N GLY A 56 -2.23 2.83 16.90
CA GLY A 56 -2.16 3.72 18.07
C GLY A 56 -3.31 4.72 18.14
N ARG A 57 -3.22 5.64 19.09
CA ARG A 57 -4.30 6.60 19.40
C ARG A 57 -4.61 7.55 18.24
N GLN A 58 -3.58 8.03 17.51
CA GLN A 58 -3.76 8.96 16.41
C GLN A 58 -4.48 8.29 15.23
N GLY A 59 -4.07 7.06 14.88
CA GLY A 59 -4.71 6.24 13.85
C GLY A 59 -6.17 5.95 14.19
N ILE A 60 -6.46 5.54 15.43
CA ILE A 60 -7.85 5.30 15.87
C ILE A 60 -8.69 6.59 15.84
N ALA A 61 -8.11 7.73 16.20
CA ALA A 61 -8.81 9.01 16.07
C ALA A 61 -9.12 9.34 14.59
N ALA A 62 -8.14 9.13 13.69
CA ALA A 62 -8.34 9.32 12.26
C ALA A 62 -9.42 8.38 11.68
N LEU A 63 -9.49 7.14 12.16
CA LEU A 63 -10.55 6.20 11.80
C LEU A 63 -11.93 6.70 12.24
N ARG A 64 -12.06 7.20 13.46
CA ARG A 64 -13.32 7.75 13.98
C ARG A 64 -13.79 8.96 13.15
N ASP A 65 -12.86 9.84 12.76
CA ASP A 65 -13.13 11.03 11.95
C ASP A 65 -13.42 10.71 10.48
N ALA A 66 -13.09 9.50 10.00
CA ALA A 66 -13.29 9.08 8.62
C ALA A 66 -14.79 9.12 8.25
N ARG A 67 -15.07 9.62 7.04
CA ARG A 67 -16.43 9.72 6.49
C ARG A 67 -16.60 8.77 5.32
N TYR A 68 -17.79 8.19 5.18
CA TYR A 68 -18.11 7.37 4.01
C TYR A 68 -17.99 8.19 2.72
N SER A 69 -17.22 7.68 1.77
CA SER A 69 -16.92 8.38 0.52
C SER A 69 -17.71 7.81 -0.65
N HIS A 70 -18.87 8.39 -0.94
CA HIS A 70 -19.64 8.03 -2.16
C HIS A 70 -18.82 8.19 -3.44
N ARG A 71 -17.94 9.19 -3.48
CA ARG A 71 -17.06 9.47 -4.60
C ARG A 71 -16.05 8.34 -4.84
N THR A 72 -15.53 7.75 -3.78
CA THR A 72 -14.64 6.58 -3.81
C THR A 72 -15.38 5.35 -4.34
N ILE A 73 -16.58 5.07 -3.82
CA ILE A 73 -17.40 3.95 -4.30
C ILE A 73 -17.76 4.11 -5.77
N ALA A 74 -18.14 5.31 -6.21
CA ALA A 74 -18.44 5.57 -7.61
C ALA A 74 -17.22 5.34 -8.51
N ALA A 75 -16.03 5.77 -8.08
CA ALA A 75 -14.78 5.54 -8.81
C ALA A 75 -14.44 4.04 -8.90
N ASP A 76 -14.58 3.33 -7.77
CA ASP A 76 -14.27 1.90 -7.69
C ASP A 76 -15.18 1.03 -8.58
N ARG A 77 -16.45 1.42 -8.73
CA ARG A 77 -17.40 0.70 -9.59
C ARG A 77 -17.34 1.08 -11.07
N ASN A 78 -16.73 2.21 -11.43
CA ASN A 78 -16.69 2.75 -12.79
C ASN A 78 -15.33 2.62 -13.49
N GLN A 79 -14.51 1.62 -13.16
CA GLN A 79 -13.20 1.40 -13.78
C GLN A 79 -13.32 0.86 -15.22
N LYS A 80 -13.57 1.75 -16.19
CA LYS A 80 -13.71 1.39 -17.62
C LYS A 80 -12.38 1.30 -18.38
N SER A 81 -11.32 1.91 -17.87
CA SER A 81 -10.03 2.08 -18.56
C SER A 81 -9.32 0.78 -18.95
N PHE A 82 -9.60 -0.31 -18.26
CA PHE A 82 -8.98 -1.62 -18.52
C PHE A 82 -9.61 -2.38 -19.72
N ARG A 83 -10.64 -1.82 -20.35
CA ARG A 83 -11.30 -2.41 -21.52
C ARG A 83 -10.81 -1.84 -22.86
N TYR A 84 -9.92 -0.85 -22.82
CA TYR A 84 -9.36 -0.25 -24.03
C TYR A 84 -8.28 -1.13 -24.67
N SER A 85 -8.12 -1.02 -26.02
CA SER A 85 -6.92 -1.53 -26.67
C SER A 85 -5.68 -0.82 -26.12
N LEU A 86 -4.50 -1.44 -26.24
CA LEU A 86 -3.24 -0.83 -25.81
C LEU A 86 -3.00 0.53 -26.47
N GLU A 87 -3.25 0.63 -27.78
CA GLU A 87 -3.10 1.86 -28.52
C GLU A 87 -3.99 2.97 -27.97
N LYS A 88 -5.29 2.69 -27.80
CA LYS A 88 -6.25 3.65 -27.24
C LYS A 88 -5.92 4.03 -25.80
N PHE A 89 -5.48 3.08 -25.00
CA PHE A 89 -5.04 3.33 -23.62
C PHE A 89 -3.82 4.26 -23.60
N MET A 90 -2.81 4.01 -24.43
CA MET A 90 -1.61 4.85 -24.53
C MET A 90 -1.92 6.26 -25.02
N GLU A 91 -2.83 6.39 -26.00
CA GLU A 91 -3.31 7.68 -26.49
C GLU A 91 -3.97 8.49 -25.36
N ILE A 92 -4.97 7.90 -24.69
CA ILE A 92 -5.70 8.56 -23.60
C ILE A 92 -4.78 8.95 -22.44
N ARG A 93 -3.77 8.11 -22.13
CA ARG A 93 -2.78 8.38 -21.09
C ARG A 93 -1.70 9.37 -21.51
N GLY A 94 -1.66 9.79 -22.76
CA GLY A 94 -0.64 10.72 -23.27
C GLY A 94 0.76 10.11 -23.28
N ALA A 95 0.88 8.82 -23.65
CA ALA A 95 2.14 8.08 -23.56
C ALA A 95 3.31 8.75 -24.30
N SER A 96 3.06 9.39 -25.45
CA SER A 96 4.10 10.12 -26.18
C SER A 96 4.59 11.35 -25.41
N PHE A 97 3.67 12.07 -24.76
CA PHE A 97 4.04 13.20 -23.88
C PHE A 97 4.83 12.72 -22.69
N ILE A 98 4.40 11.62 -22.03
CA ILE A 98 5.09 11.05 -20.88
C ILE A 98 6.51 10.64 -21.28
N ALA A 99 6.68 9.97 -22.41
CA ALA A 99 8.00 9.55 -22.90
C ALA A 99 8.92 10.76 -23.21
N ALA A 100 8.40 11.78 -23.91
CA ALA A 100 9.18 12.99 -24.23
C ALA A 100 9.60 13.72 -22.95
N LYS A 101 8.63 13.99 -22.05
CA LYS A 101 8.90 14.66 -20.77
C LYS A 101 9.77 13.81 -19.85
N GLY A 102 9.65 12.50 -19.95
CA GLY A 102 10.48 11.53 -19.21
C GLY A 102 11.95 11.61 -19.60
N ARG A 103 12.27 11.68 -20.92
CA ARG A 103 13.66 11.88 -21.38
C ARG A 103 14.26 13.20 -20.90
N GLU A 104 13.48 14.29 -20.95
CA GLU A 104 13.95 15.59 -20.42
C GLU A 104 14.28 15.50 -18.92
N ARG A 105 13.43 14.83 -18.12
CA ARG A 105 13.67 14.63 -16.69
C ARG A 105 14.87 13.74 -16.44
N ARG A 106 15.00 12.63 -17.15
CA ARG A 106 16.14 11.74 -17.04
C ARG A 106 17.44 12.47 -17.30
N ALA A 107 17.50 13.28 -18.39
CA ALA A 107 18.69 14.04 -18.74
C ALA A 107 19.02 15.14 -17.71
N ARG A 108 18.00 15.87 -17.24
CA ARG A 108 18.17 16.95 -16.26
C ARG A 108 18.63 16.45 -14.89
N ASP A 109 18.03 15.35 -14.43
CA ASP A 109 18.20 14.82 -13.08
C ASP A 109 18.98 13.48 -13.11
N ALA A 110 19.93 13.34 -14.06
CA ALA A 110 20.63 12.08 -14.35
C ALA A 110 21.29 11.48 -13.09
N ALA A 111 22.03 12.26 -12.31
CA ALA A 111 22.69 11.78 -11.11
C ALA A 111 21.71 11.17 -10.08
N PHE A 112 20.52 11.74 -9.96
CA PHE A 112 19.47 11.22 -9.10
C PHE A 112 18.97 9.86 -9.58
N TYR A 113 18.57 9.73 -10.84
CA TYR A 113 18.08 8.47 -11.39
C TYR A 113 19.15 7.38 -11.43
N ASP A 114 20.39 7.74 -11.75
CA ASP A 114 21.53 6.82 -11.72
C ASP A 114 21.80 6.31 -10.29
N SER A 115 21.57 7.13 -9.27
CA SER A 115 21.70 6.70 -7.88
C SER A 115 20.62 5.67 -7.51
N LEU A 116 19.38 5.88 -7.96
CA LEU A 116 18.29 4.93 -7.75
C LEU A 116 18.56 3.59 -8.45
N GLU A 117 19.05 3.64 -9.69
CA GLU A 117 19.38 2.43 -10.44
C GLU A 117 20.54 1.66 -9.78
N ARG A 118 21.59 2.35 -9.31
CA ARG A 118 22.68 1.69 -8.55
C ARG A 118 22.19 1.05 -7.26
N ASN A 119 21.29 1.72 -6.52
CA ASN A 119 20.87 1.28 -5.19
C ASN A 119 19.79 0.18 -5.25
N PHE A 120 18.92 0.24 -6.24
CA PHE A 120 17.74 -0.65 -6.33
C PHE A 120 17.74 -1.57 -7.56
N GLY A 121 18.58 -1.32 -8.55
CA GLY A 121 18.67 -2.10 -9.77
C GLY A 121 17.55 -1.83 -10.78
N VAL A 122 16.70 -0.81 -10.55
CA VAL A 122 15.54 -0.49 -11.39
C VAL A 122 15.90 0.66 -12.34
N PRO A 123 15.78 0.50 -13.68
CA PRO A 123 16.10 1.53 -14.64
C PRO A 123 15.28 2.80 -14.47
N ALA A 124 15.89 3.94 -14.77
CA ALA A 124 15.25 5.25 -14.70
C ALA A 124 13.94 5.32 -15.49
N GLY A 125 13.90 4.74 -16.69
CA GLY A 125 12.72 4.74 -17.54
C GLY A 125 11.49 4.13 -16.89
N ILE A 126 11.64 3.04 -16.13
CA ILE A 126 10.53 2.40 -15.40
C ILE A 126 9.97 3.34 -14.33
N LEU A 127 10.83 3.95 -13.51
CA LEU A 127 10.41 4.85 -12.44
C LEU A 127 9.73 6.09 -12.99
N ILE A 128 10.29 6.67 -14.04
CA ILE A 128 9.75 7.85 -14.72
C ILE A 128 8.43 7.53 -15.43
N ALA A 129 8.31 6.36 -16.07
CA ALA A 129 7.07 5.92 -16.70
C ALA A 129 5.94 5.75 -15.69
N ILE A 130 6.21 5.12 -14.54
CA ILE A 130 5.25 5.00 -13.44
C ILE A 130 4.82 6.40 -12.97
N HIS A 131 5.76 7.28 -12.66
CA HIS A 131 5.46 8.65 -12.20
C HIS A 131 4.59 9.43 -13.20
N GLY A 132 4.93 9.33 -14.49
CA GLY A 132 4.15 9.97 -15.54
C GLY A 132 2.73 9.40 -15.67
N MET A 133 2.61 8.09 -15.60
CA MET A 133 1.33 7.37 -15.71
C MET A 133 0.41 7.58 -14.52
N GLU A 134 0.96 7.67 -13.31
CA GLU A 134 0.17 7.79 -12.07
C GLU A 134 -0.33 9.23 -11.85
N THR A 135 0.56 10.20 -11.93
CA THR A 135 0.23 11.57 -11.49
C THR A 135 0.54 12.65 -12.53
N GLY A 136 0.94 12.28 -13.75
CA GLY A 136 1.41 13.26 -14.71
C GLY A 136 2.60 14.07 -14.16
N PHE A 137 3.52 13.38 -13.53
CA PHE A 137 4.69 13.98 -12.88
C PHE A 137 4.38 14.87 -11.68
N GLY A 138 3.45 14.43 -10.83
CA GLY A 138 3.05 15.11 -9.61
C GLY A 138 1.96 16.18 -9.80
N ARG A 139 1.45 16.36 -11.02
CA ARG A 139 0.40 17.37 -11.29
C ARG A 139 -0.97 16.97 -10.74
N PHE A 140 -1.24 15.69 -10.59
CA PHE A 140 -2.56 15.13 -10.24
C PHE A 140 -2.44 14.08 -9.15
N MET A 141 -2.05 14.49 -7.95
CA MET A 141 -1.91 13.57 -6.80
C MET A 141 -3.25 13.28 -6.09
N GLY A 142 -4.34 13.87 -6.55
CA GLY A 142 -5.68 13.65 -6.01
C GLY A 142 -6.11 14.65 -4.95
N ASP A 143 -7.41 14.61 -4.63
CA ASP A 143 -8.08 15.58 -3.74
C ASP A 143 -9.00 14.89 -2.71
N THR A 144 -8.94 13.55 -2.62
CA THR A 144 -9.80 12.75 -1.76
C THR A 144 -9.09 12.48 -0.43
N PRO A 145 -9.74 12.65 0.74
CA PRO A 145 -9.14 12.30 2.02
C PRO A 145 -8.78 10.81 2.06
N VAL A 146 -7.49 10.51 2.19
CA VAL A 146 -6.92 9.15 2.07
C VAL A 146 -7.56 8.18 3.06
N VAL A 147 -7.59 8.53 4.34
CA VAL A 147 -8.14 7.65 5.38
C VAL A 147 -9.61 7.33 5.10
N SER A 148 -10.41 8.35 4.75
CA SER A 148 -11.83 8.15 4.43
C SER A 148 -12.02 7.25 3.22
N ALA A 149 -11.21 7.40 2.16
CA ALA A 149 -11.29 6.58 0.96
C ALA A 149 -10.97 5.11 1.26
N ILE A 150 -9.83 4.84 1.88
CA ILE A 150 -9.38 3.48 2.18
C ILE A 150 -10.34 2.78 3.16
N VAL A 151 -10.78 3.47 4.21
CA VAL A 151 -11.70 2.94 5.21
C VAL A 151 -13.08 2.65 4.58
N THR A 152 -13.54 3.48 3.64
CA THR A 152 -14.76 3.22 2.87
C THR A 152 -14.64 1.95 2.02
N LEU A 153 -13.50 1.75 1.33
CA LEU A 153 -13.27 0.55 0.52
C LEU A 153 -13.08 -0.71 1.37
N THR A 154 -12.57 -0.56 2.59
CA THR A 154 -12.46 -1.66 3.54
C THR A 154 -13.83 -2.05 4.10
N TYR A 155 -14.73 -1.09 4.27
CA TYR A 155 -16.10 -1.35 4.66
C TYR A 155 -16.93 -1.96 3.54
N ASP A 156 -16.73 -1.58 2.28
CA ASP A 156 -17.46 -2.11 1.12
C ASP A 156 -17.19 -3.61 0.93
N CYS A 157 -18.26 -4.44 0.94
CA CYS A 157 -18.14 -5.90 0.89
C CYS A 157 -17.43 -6.41 -0.37
N ARG A 158 -17.37 -5.63 -1.46
CA ARG A 158 -16.86 -6.08 -2.75
C ARG A 158 -15.38 -6.46 -2.70
N ARG A 159 -14.55 -5.71 -1.94
CA ARG A 159 -13.10 -5.92 -1.83
C ARG A 159 -12.57 -5.64 -0.42
N SER A 160 -13.39 -5.87 0.59
CA SER A 160 -13.05 -5.61 2.00
C SER A 160 -11.70 -6.21 2.40
N ASP A 161 -11.50 -7.49 2.12
CA ASP A 161 -10.26 -8.21 2.48
C ASP A 161 -9.02 -7.63 1.80
N PHE A 162 -9.15 -7.21 0.53
CA PHE A 162 -8.04 -6.57 -0.19
C PHE A 162 -7.65 -5.23 0.44
N PHE A 163 -8.64 -4.41 0.82
CA PHE A 163 -8.36 -3.07 1.36
C PHE A 163 -8.06 -3.06 2.86
N ARG A 164 -8.40 -4.10 3.61
CA ARG A 164 -8.16 -4.17 5.05
C ARG A 164 -6.69 -3.91 5.45
N PRO A 165 -5.67 -4.56 4.87
CA PRO A 165 -4.27 -4.26 5.19
C PRO A 165 -3.86 -2.82 4.82
N HIS A 166 -4.50 -2.23 3.81
CA HIS A 166 -4.26 -0.84 3.43
C HIS A 166 -4.92 0.15 4.41
N ALA A 167 -6.09 -0.18 4.97
CA ALA A 167 -6.68 0.63 6.05
C ALA A 167 -5.79 0.62 7.29
N ILE A 168 -5.35 -0.55 7.75
CA ILE A 168 -4.40 -0.66 8.87
C ILE A 168 -3.12 0.13 8.55
N GLY A 169 -2.60 0.02 7.32
CA GLY A 169 -1.44 0.78 6.86
C GLY A 169 -1.64 2.30 6.96
N ALA A 170 -2.77 2.80 6.47
CA ALA A 170 -3.11 4.24 6.54
C ALA A 170 -3.16 4.75 7.98
N LEU A 171 -3.81 4.00 8.87
CA LEU A 171 -3.93 4.36 10.29
C LEU A 171 -2.56 4.36 11.00
N ARG A 172 -1.70 3.38 10.69
CA ARG A 172 -0.31 3.35 11.20
C ARG A 172 0.57 4.46 10.64
N LEU A 173 0.38 4.86 9.38
CA LEU A 173 1.07 6.02 8.80
C LEU A 173 0.66 7.31 9.51
N VAL A 174 -0.61 7.45 9.93
CA VAL A 174 -1.05 8.56 10.79
C VAL A 174 -0.37 8.53 12.15
N ASP A 175 -0.28 7.37 12.79
CA ASP A 175 0.41 7.21 14.09
C ASP A 175 1.89 7.62 14.01
N ARG A 176 2.55 7.35 12.87
CA ARG A 176 3.96 7.72 12.62
C ARG A 176 4.14 9.17 12.20
N GLY A 177 3.06 9.91 11.95
CA GLY A 177 3.11 11.27 11.44
C GLY A 177 3.55 11.40 9.97
N ALA A 178 3.64 10.27 9.25
CA ALA A 178 3.94 10.26 7.80
C ALA A 178 2.79 10.83 6.97
N ILE A 179 1.55 10.65 7.43
CA ILE A 179 0.37 11.31 6.89
C ILE A 179 -0.49 11.83 8.04
N THR A 180 -1.44 12.70 7.72
CA THR A 180 -2.43 13.22 8.66
C THR A 180 -3.84 12.75 8.29
N ARG A 181 -4.82 12.93 9.18
CA ARG A 181 -6.24 12.71 8.88
C ARG A 181 -6.77 13.55 7.73
N SER A 182 -6.12 14.67 7.41
CA SER A 182 -6.47 15.57 6.32
C SER A 182 -5.68 15.33 5.03
N THR A 183 -4.70 14.44 5.03
CA THR A 183 -3.91 14.11 3.85
C THR A 183 -4.81 13.66 2.71
N ARG A 184 -4.56 14.22 1.52
CA ARG A 184 -5.34 13.98 0.31
C ARG A 184 -4.54 13.15 -0.68
N GLY A 185 -5.23 12.27 -1.39
CA GLY A 185 -4.67 11.41 -2.42
C GLY A 185 -5.70 11.09 -3.51
N ALA A 186 -5.48 10.02 -4.27
CA ALA A 186 -6.43 9.63 -5.29
C ALA A 186 -7.75 9.09 -4.72
N ARG A 187 -8.66 8.76 -5.61
CA ARG A 187 -10.05 8.39 -5.23
C ARG A 187 -10.17 7.08 -4.46
N HIS A 188 -9.18 6.18 -4.58
CA HIS A 188 -9.13 4.93 -3.81
C HIS A 188 -8.19 5.04 -2.60
N GLY A 189 -7.66 6.25 -2.30
CA GLY A 189 -6.80 6.50 -1.16
C GLY A 189 -5.32 6.22 -1.41
N GLU A 190 -4.89 6.22 -2.66
CA GLU A 190 -3.49 6.14 -3.04
C GLU A 190 -2.76 7.44 -2.69
N LEU A 191 -1.45 7.33 -2.38
CA LEU A 191 -0.60 8.37 -1.81
C LEU A 191 0.47 8.86 -2.78
N GLY A 192 0.65 10.17 -2.85
CA GLY A 192 1.84 10.83 -3.35
C GLY A 192 2.10 10.68 -4.85
N HIS A 193 3.35 10.91 -5.24
CA HIS A 193 3.81 11.03 -6.62
C HIS A 193 3.57 9.78 -7.47
N THR A 194 3.66 8.61 -6.89
CA THR A 194 3.53 7.32 -7.59
C THR A 194 2.32 6.51 -7.13
N GLN A 195 1.40 7.12 -6.38
CA GLN A 195 0.10 6.56 -6.02
C GLN A 195 0.18 5.21 -5.28
N PHE A 196 0.97 5.17 -4.22
CA PHE A 196 1.05 4.01 -3.33
C PHE A 196 -0.26 3.76 -2.59
N LEU A 197 -0.72 2.52 -2.56
CA LEU A 197 -1.67 2.11 -1.53
C LEU A 197 -1.02 2.17 -0.14
N PRO A 198 -1.71 2.65 0.91
CA PRO A 198 -1.10 2.93 2.20
C PRO A 198 -0.40 1.75 2.88
N GLY A 199 -0.91 0.53 2.72
CA GLY A 199 -0.23 -0.67 3.23
C GLY A 199 1.11 -0.93 2.54
N ASN A 200 1.19 -0.63 1.25
CA ASN A 200 2.44 -0.70 0.50
C ASN A 200 3.39 0.44 0.90
N ALA A 201 2.88 1.65 1.10
CA ALA A 201 3.65 2.77 1.61
C ALA A 201 4.30 2.45 2.97
N LEU A 202 3.52 1.86 3.89
CA LEU A 202 4.01 1.43 5.20
C LEU A 202 5.12 0.37 5.10
N ARG A 203 5.00 -0.55 4.14
CA ARG A 203 5.90 -1.71 3.99
C ARG A 203 7.15 -1.42 3.18
N TYR A 204 7.02 -0.63 2.11
CA TYR A 204 8.06 -0.43 1.10
C TYR A 204 8.59 0.99 1.06
N GLY A 205 8.05 1.92 1.86
CA GLY A 205 8.51 3.28 1.95
C GLY A 205 9.99 3.37 2.34
N VAL A 206 10.70 4.27 1.70
CA VAL A 206 12.13 4.55 1.92
C VAL A 206 12.29 6.05 2.07
N ASP A 207 13.04 6.45 3.08
CA ASP A 207 13.60 7.79 3.23
C ASP A 207 14.74 7.90 2.21
N GLY A 208 14.46 8.52 1.10
CA GLY A 208 15.36 8.59 -0.05
C GLY A 208 16.30 9.78 -0.01
N ASP A 209 15.95 10.85 0.72
CA ASP A 209 16.74 12.06 0.89
C ASP A 209 17.51 12.10 2.22
N GLY A 210 17.21 11.18 3.13
CA GLY A 210 17.92 11.01 4.41
C GLY A 210 17.48 12.01 5.49
N ASP A 211 16.29 12.59 5.39
CA ASP A 211 15.74 13.55 6.39
C ASP A 211 15.18 12.87 7.65
N GLY A 212 15.15 11.53 7.68
CA GLY A 212 14.65 10.70 8.78
C GLY A 212 13.15 10.41 8.69
N ARG A 213 12.51 10.72 7.57
CA ARG A 213 11.06 10.52 7.35
C ARG A 213 10.83 9.82 6.03
N VAL A 214 9.63 9.32 5.83
CA VAL A 214 9.16 8.82 4.53
C VAL A 214 7.95 9.64 4.12
N ASP A 215 8.13 10.55 3.19
CA ASP A 215 7.08 11.38 2.63
C ASP A 215 6.87 11.11 1.13
N LEU A 216 5.84 10.35 0.77
CA LEU A 216 5.56 10.04 -0.63
C LEU A 216 5.06 11.26 -1.45
N TYR A 217 4.88 12.42 -0.82
CA TYR A 217 4.65 13.70 -1.48
C TYR A 217 5.97 14.44 -1.76
N ASP A 218 7.10 14.00 -1.19
CA ASP A 218 8.43 14.30 -1.68
C ASP A 218 8.79 13.36 -2.86
N LEU A 219 9.40 13.92 -3.90
CA LEU A 219 9.73 13.16 -5.11
C LEU A 219 10.83 12.13 -4.86
N THR A 220 11.80 12.45 -4.01
CA THR A 220 12.95 11.58 -3.75
C THR A 220 12.52 10.31 -3.04
N ASP A 221 11.72 10.47 -1.99
CA ASP A 221 11.14 9.35 -1.24
C ASP A 221 10.19 8.51 -2.09
N ALA A 222 9.33 9.16 -2.87
CA ALA A 222 8.40 8.46 -3.74
C ALA A 222 9.11 7.60 -4.79
N MET A 223 10.19 8.11 -5.41
CA MET A 223 10.97 7.37 -6.39
C MET A 223 11.78 6.24 -5.74
N ALA A 224 12.44 6.51 -4.61
CA ALA A 224 13.17 5.49 -3.84
C ALA A 224 12.23 4.38 -3.35
N SER A 225 11.05 4.75 -2.84
CA SER A 225 10.03 3.79 -2.42
C SER A 225 9.50 2.94 -3.58
N THR A 226 9.31 3.54 -4.76
CA THR A 226 8.87 2.82 -5.97
C THR A 226 9.93 1.83 -6.43
N ALA A 227 11.18 2.25 -6.46
CA ALA A 227 12.31 1.38 -6.79
C ALA A 227 12.46 0.24 -5.79
N ASN A 228 12.35 0.53 -4.48
CA ASN A 228 12.38 -0.47 -3.42
C ASN A 228 11.21 -1.46 -3.54
N PHE A 229 9.99 -0.99 -3.83
CA PHE A 229 8.84 -1.87 -4.07
C PHE A 229 9.15 -2.88 -5.18
N LEU A 230 9.58 -2.41 -6.35
CA LEU A 230 9.88 -3.27 -7.49
C LEU A 230 11.01 -4.27 -7.16
N ARG A 231 12.08 -3.80 -6.51
CA ARG A 231 13.17 -4.68 -6.02
C ARG A 231 12.65 -5.76 -5.08
N GLN A 232 11.85 -5.41 -4.09
CA GLN A 232 11.27 -6.35 -3.12
C GLN A 232 10.26 -7.33 -3.77
N LYS A 233 9.69 -6.96 -4.91
CA LYS A 233 8.81 -7.80 -5.72
C LYS A 233 9.55 -8.68 -6.72
N GLY A 234 10.90 -8.68 -6.69
CA GLY A 234 11.75 -9.57 -7.47
C GLY A 234 12.33 -8.97 -8.72
N TRP A 235 12.45 -7.64 -8.81
CA TRP A 235 13.15 -7.00 -9.92
C TRP A 235 14.59 -7.50 -10.02
N GLN A 236 14.98 -7.94 -11.22
CA GLN A 236 16.31 -8.45 -11.52
C GLN A 236 17.09 -7.41 -12.33
N GLN A 237 18.12 -6.84 -11.71
CA GLN A 237 18.98 -5.86 -12.36
C GLN A 237 19.58 -6.41 -13.66
N GLY A 238 19.60 -5.59 -14.72
CA GLY A 238 20.16 -5.96 -16.03
C GLY A 238 19.30 -6.93 -16.85
N LYS A 239 18.16 -7.43 -16.30
CA LYS A 239 17.20 -8.21 -17.09
C LYS A 239 16.17 -7.31 -17.74
N GLY A 240 15.69 -7.72 -18.92
CA GLY A 240 14.70 -6.96 -19.66
C GLY A 240 13.31 -6.93 -18.98
N TYR A 241 12.53 -5.92 -19.36
CA TYR A 241 11.19 -5.65 -18.84
C TYR A 241 10.10 -5.56 -19.94
N ALA A 242 10.45 -5.86 -21.20
CA ALA A 242 9.46 -6.01 -22.25
C ALA A 242 8.58 -7.23 -22.01
N GLN A 243 7.42 -7.30 -22.67
CA GLN A 243 6.52 -8.45 -22.57
C GLN A 243 7.27 -9.76 -22.85
N GLY A 244 7.14 -10.74 -21.97
CA GLY A 244 7.85 -12.01 -22.03
C GLY A 244 9.25 -12.02 -21.42
N GLN A 245 9.77 -10.88 -20.96
CA GLN A 245 11.04 -10.79 -20.25
C GLN A 245 10.85 -10.86 -18.72
N PRO A 246 11.90 -11.21 -17.94
CA PRO A 246 11.76 -11.50 -16.51
C PRO A 246 11.10 -10.41 -15.68
N ASN A 247 11.45 -9.13 -15.90
CA ASN A 247 10.93 -8.03 -15.11
C ASN A 247 9.52 -7.59 -15.52
N PHE A 248 8.96 -8.09 -16.62
CA PHE A 248 7.58 -7.79 -16.99
C PHE A 248 6.58 -8.26 -15.94
N ALA A 249 6.80 -9.46 -15.36
CA ALA A 249 5.98 -9.99 -14.28
C ALA A 249 6.09 -9.16 -12.98
N VAL A 250 7.20 -8.44 -12.78
CA VAL A 250 7.34 -7.53 -11.62
C VAL A 250 6.51 -6.26 -11.79
N ILE A 251 6.35 -5.75 -13.03
CA ILE A 251 5.46 -4.63 -13.32
C ILE A 251 4.00 -4.99 -12.99
N GLU A 252 3.61 -6.26 -13.13
CA GLU A 252 2.30 -6.77 -12.72
C GLU A 252 2.02 -6.56 -11.22
N GLN A 253 3.05 -6.64 -10.39
CA GLN A 253 2.91 -6.40 -8.94
C GLN A 253 2.62 -4.94 -8.62
N TRP A 254 2.99 -4.02 -9.53
CA TRP A 254 2.61 -2.61 -9.45
C TRP A 254 1.16 -2.38 -9.86
N ASN A 255 0.77 -2.94 -11.01
CA ASN A 255 -0.59 -2.85 -11.52
C ASN A 255 -0.96 -4.10 -12.31
N ALA A 256 -1.98 -4.82 -11.85
CA ALA A 256 -2.41 -6.10 -12.42
C ALA A 256 -3.07 -6.00 -13.82
N ALA A 257 -3.38 -4.79 -14.30
CA ALA A 257 -3.99 -4.62 -15.62
C ALA A 257 -2.94 -4.78 -16.73
N THR A 258 -3.08 -5.81 -17.57
CA THR A 258 -2.12 -6.12 -18.65
C THR A 258 -1.86 -4.93 -19.59
N VAL A 259 -2.89 -4.15 -19.92
CA VAL A 259 -2.75 -2.95 -20.76
C VAL A 259 -1.87 -1.90 -20.10
N TYR A 260 -1.94 -1.77 -18.75
CA TYR A 260 -1.13 -0.84 -17.96
C TYR A 260 0.34 -1.30 -17.92
N GLN A 261 0.58 -2.58 -17.69
CA GLN A 261 1.93 -3.17 -17.68
C GLN A 261 2.65 -2.95 -19.01
N LYS A 262 1.95 -3.25 -20.13
CA LYS A 262 2.48 -3.03 -21.48
C LYS A 262 2.80 -1.54 -21.73
N ALA A 263 1.91 -0.64 -21.30
CA ALA A 263 2.12 0.79 -21.44
C ALA A 263 3.35 1.27 -20.66
N ILE A 264 3.51 0.85 -19.40
CA ILE A 264 4.73 1.17 -18.61
C ILE A 264 5.98 0.70 -19.36
N ALA A 265 6.03 -0.57 -19.76
CA ALA A 265 7.20 -1.14 -20.43
C ALA A 265 7.56 -0.38 -21.72
N ILE A 266 6.57 -0.05 -22.54
CA ILE A 266 6.79 0.68 -23.81
C ILE A 266 7.24 2.12 -23.54
N ILE A 267 6.62 2.82 -22.58
CA ILE A 267 6.98 4.20 -22.24
C ILE A 267 8.40 4.21 -21.66
N ALA A 268 8.73 3.28 -20.76
CA ALA A 268 10.05 3.16 -20.18
C ALA A 268 11.13 2.93 -21.23
N ALA A 269 10.92 2.00 -22.16
CA ALA A 269 11.84 1.77 -23.28
C ALA A 269 12.07 3.02 -24.14
N ARG A 270 11.03 3.84 -24.36
CA ARG A 270 11.16 5.12 -25.08
C ARG A 270 11.91 6.20 -24.29
N ILE A 271 12.03 6.05 -22.97
CA ILE A 271 12.78 6.97 -22.08
C ILE A 271 14.23 6.53 -22.00
N ASP A 272 14.46 5.23 -21.90
CA ASP A 272 15.83 4.68 -21.73
C ASP A 272 16.66 4.71 -23.03
N GLY A 273 16.02 4.75 -24.19
CA GLY A 273 16.63 4.81 -25.55
C GLY A 273 16.43 3.53 -26.24
#